data_3905e24aa08da7c6ba03ef3e8f0b243f
#
_entry.id   3905e24aa08da7c6ba03ef3e8f0b243f
#
_cell.length_a   1.000
_cell.length_b   1.000
_cell.length_c   1.000
_cell.angle_alpha   90.00
_cell.angle_beta   90.00
_cell.angle_gamma   90.00
#
_symmetry.space_group_name_H-M   'P 1'
#
loop_
_entity.id
_entity.type
_entity.pdbx_description
1 polymer ?
#
loop_
_entity_poly.entity_id
_entity_poly.type
_entity_poly.pdbx_seq_one_letter_code
_entity_poly.pdbx_strand_id
1 'polypeptide(L)'
;MKRLTAPNDLVEAGFAAPERLAELDAVAERYAVGLTPALAKLIRPGDPGDPIARQFIPDARELVHDPAEMDDPIGDDAKSPLKGLVHRYPDRVLIKLTATCAVYCRFCFRRERVGPGSASLSASEFAAALDYVRVRPAIREVILSGGDPLTLSPRRVANATQAIAAIDHVQTIRWHTRLPVAAPERVTPALAHALDAGEKTVVVAVHANHPRELTDAARAACRRLNQRGVMLVSQSVLLKGVNDDAETLEALMRAFLAARVKPYYLHHCDLAPGASHWRVPIEKGQALMRSLRARLSGLAMPAYMLDLPEGHGKVPIAASDVRADGP
;
A
#
# COMPACT_ATOMS: atom_id res chain seq x y z
N MET A 1 -5.19 8.53 22.63
CA MET A 1 -5.75 9.30 21.51
C MET A 1 -6.63 8.37 20.68
N LYS A 2 -7.81 8.80 20.27
CA LYS A 2 -8.68 8.07 19.31
C LYS A 2 -8.15 8.21 17.88
N ARG A 3 -8.65 7.42 16.93
CA ARG A 3 -8.45 7.63 15.50
C ARG A 3 -9.08 8.97 15.11
N LEU A 4 -8.35 9.79 14.36
CA LEU A 4 -8.84 11.07 13.84
C LEU A 4 -9.47 10.81 12.46
N THR A 5 -10.70 11.26 12.26
CA THR A 5 -11.49 10.92 11.06
C THR A 5 -12.15 12.12 10.39
N ALA A 6 -12.00 13.30 10.99
CA ALA A 6 -12.53 14.54 10.46
C ALA A 6 -11.44 15.63 10.46
N PRO A 7 -11.54 16.64 9.58
CA PRO A 7 -10.65 17.80 9.59
C PRO A 7 -10.55 18.50 10.94
N ASN A 8 -11.67 18.69 11.63
CA ASN A 8 -11.68 19.29 12.96
C ASN A 8 -10.87 18.49 14.00
N ASP A 9 -10.92 17.14 13.93
CA ASP A 9 -10.07 16.28 14.79
C ASP A 9 -8.57 16.59 14.59
N LEU A 10 -8.16 16.91 13.33
CA LEU A 10 -6.75 17.22 13.00
C LEU A 10 -6.33 18.60 13.54
N VAL A 11 -7.24 19.57 13.49
CA VAL A 11 -7.02 20.91 14.06
C VAL A 11 -6.94 20.85 15.58
N GLU A 12 -7.89 20.19 16.24
CA GLU A 12 -7.90 20.00 17.69
C GLU A 12 -6.66 19.25 18.19
N ALA A 13 -6.13 18.32 17.40
CA ALA A 13 -4.90 17.60 17.72
C ALA A 13 -3.62 18.38 17.40
N GLY A 14 -3.71 19.61 16.86
CA GLY A 14 -2.57 20.48 16.52
C GLY A 14 -1.79 20.05 15.28
N PHE A 15 -2.38 19.21 14.41
CA PHE A 15 -1.76 18.78 13.15
C PHE A 15 -2.05 19.71 11.97
N ALA A 16 -2.98 20.63 12.13
CA ALA A 16 -3.28 21.69 11.18
C ALA A 16 -3.66 22.97 11.94
N ALA A 17 -3.34 24.12 11.35
CA ALA A 17 -3.75 25.40 11.90
C ALA A 17 -5.28 25.59 11.72
N PRO A 18 -5.97 26.27 12.67
CA PRO A 18 -7.42 26.49 12.59
C PRO A 18 -7.87 27.15 11.28
N GLU A 19 -7.05 28.06 10.75
CA GLU A 19 -7.31 28.81 9.51
C GLU A 19 -7.39 27.90 8.28
N ARG A 20 -6.83 26.68 8.35
CA ARG A 20 -6.88 25.68 7.29
C ARG A 20 -8.14 24.82 7.31
N LEU A 21 -9.01 24.96 8.31
CA LEU A 21 -10.15 24.06 8.47
C LEU A 21 -11.04 24.00 7.21
N ALA A 22 -11.39 25.17 6.65
CA ALA A 22 -12.22 25.23 5.44
C ALA A 22 -11.55 24.54 4.22
N GLU A 23 -10.24 24.67 4.07
CA GLU A 23 -9.45 23.95 3.05
C GLU A 23 -9.52 22.44 3.27
N LEU A 24 -9.33 22.00 4.52
CA LEU A 24 -9.33 20.58 4.86
C LEU A 24 -10.72 19.97 4.68
N ASP A 25 -11.78 20.70 5.00
CA ASP A 25 -13.17 20.28 4.80
C ASP A 25 -13.47 20.07 3.30
N ALA A 26 -13.05 21.02 2.45
CA ALA A 26 -13.22 20.89 1.00
C ALA A 26 -12.51 19.64 0.44
N VAL A 27 -11.34 19.29 0.96
CA VAL A 27 -10.65 18.03 0.59
C VAL A 27 -11.39 16.81 1.14
N ALA A 28 -11.93 16.90 2.36
CA ALA A 28 -12.62 15.80 3.04
C ALA A 28 -14.00 15.48 2.43
N GLU A 29 -14.63 16.42 1.75
CA GLU A 29 -15.85 16.19 0.96
C GLU A 29 -15.61 15.16 -0.16
N ARG A 30 -14.42 15.15 -0.74
CA ARG A 30 -14.05 14.25 -1.84
C ARG A 30 -13.30 13.01 -1.37
N TYR A 31 -12.39 13.16 -0.43
CA TYR A 31 -11.46 12.11 -0.04
C TYR A 31 -11.51 11.81 1.45
N ALA A 32 -11.70 10.55 1.81
CA ALA A 32 -11.75 10.13 3.20
C ALA A 32 -10.53 10.57 4.01
N VAL A 33 -10.77 10.99 5.24
CA VAL A 33 -9.74 11.33 6.23
C VAL A 33 -9.65 10.22 7.27
N GLY A 34 -8.43 9.84 7.64
CA GLY A 34 -8.21 8.85 8.69
C GLY A 34 -6.76 8.76 9.09
N LEU A 35 -6.48 9.07 10.35
CA LEU A 35 -5.16 9.00 10.95
C LEU A 35 -5.22 8.20 12.25
N THR A 36 -4.39 7.17 12.37
CA THR A 36 -4.33 6.33 13.57
C THR A 36 -3.47 6.96 14.65
N PRO A 37 -3.70 6.61 15.93
CA PRO A 37 -2.86 7.07 17.03
C PRO A 37 -1.37 6.72 16.89
N ALA A 38 -1.08 5.56 16.26
CA ALA A 38 0.29 5.13 16.04
C ALA A 38 1.04 6.05 15.08
N LEU A 39 0.42 6.42 13.95
CA LEU A 39 1.01 7.34 12.98
C LEU A 39 0.99 8.79 13.45
N ALA A 40 -0.07 9.21 14.14
CA ALA A 40 -0.17 10.57 14.69
C ALA A 40 0.98 10.92 15.64
N LYS A 41 1.43 9.96 16.46
CA LYS A 41 2.59 10.11 17.35
C LYS A 41 3.92 10.34 16.62
N LEU A 42 3.98 10.01 15.33
CA LEU A 42 5.19 10.19 14.51
C LEU A 42 5.24 11.56 13.83
N ILE A 43 4.13 12.27 13.78
CA ILE A 43 4.06 13.61 13.18
C ILE A 43 4.74 14.60 14.12
N ARG A 44 5.57 15.48 13.55
CA ARG A 44 6.17 16.61 14.24
C ARG A 44 5.26 17.83 14.07
N PRO A 45 4.55 18.26 15.13
CA PRO A 45 3.69 19.42 15.03
C PRO A 45 4.48 20.66 14.61
N GLY A 46 3.90 21.50 13.74
CA GLY A 46 4.53 22.73 13.28
C GLY A 46 5.60 22.57 12.19
N ASP A 47 5.91 21.33 11.77
CA ASP A 47 6.83 21.08 10.65
C ASP A 47 6.03 20.86 9.34
N PRO A 48 5.97 21.87 8.44
CA PRO A 48 5.23 21.73 7.17
C PRO A 48 5.89 20.73 6.21
N GLY A 49 7.15 20.39 6.45
CA GLY A 49 7.91 19.40 5.70
C GLY A 49 7.83 17.98 6.25
N ASP A 50 7.12 17.74 7.38
CA ASP A 50 7.11 16.44 8.03
C ASP A 50 6.62 15.33 7.08
N PRO A 51 7.47 14.33 6.77
CA PRO A 51 7.17 13.29 5.78
C PRO A 51 6.03 12.35 6.22
N ILE A 52 5.71 12.30 7.52
CA ILE A 52 4.57 11.53 8.00
C ILE A 52 3.29 12.35 7.85
N ALA A 53 3.29 13.61 8.30
CA ALA A 53 2.14 14.50 8.14
C ALA A 53 1.70 14.58 6.68
N ARG A 54 2.64 14.79 5.77
CA ARG A 54 2.37 14.90 4.33
C ARG A 54 1.63 13.70 3.77
N GLN A 55 1.86 12.49 4.27
CA GLN A 55 1.20 11.28 3.77
C GLN A 55 -0.27 11.15 4.22
N PHE A 56 -0.70 11.85 5.27
CA PHE A 56 -1.99 11.57 5.93
C PHE A 56 -2.83 12.80 6.22
N ILE A 57 -2.23 13.99 6.30
CA ILE A 57 -2.98 15.24 6.49
C ILE A 57 -3.43 15.76 5.11
N PRO A 58 -4.72 16.10 4.93
CA PRO A 58 -5.22 16.66 3.70
C PRO A 58 -4.53 17.97 3.30
N ASP A 59 -4.45 18.23 1.99
CA ASP A 59 -3.81 19.40 1.41
C ASP A 59 -4.62 19.90 0.21
N ALA A 60 -4.80 21.23 0.07
CA ALA A 60 -5.55 21.84 -1.03
C ALA A 60 -5.04 21.47 -2.42
N ARG A 61 -3.76 21.09 -2.55
CA ARG A 61 -3.19 20.61 -3.81
C ARG A 61 -3.89 19.34 -4.33
N GLU A 62 -4.58 18.61 -3.47
CA GLU A 62 -5.35 17.43 -3.85
C GLU A 62 -6.62 17.76 -4.66
N LEU A 63 -7.06 19.03 -4.63
CA LEU A 63 -8.19 19.54 -5.41
C LEU A 63 -7.77 20.13 -6.77
N VAL A 64 -6.47 20.27 -6.98
CA VAL A 64 -5.93 20.75 -8.26
C VAL A 64 -5.94 19.60 -9.26
N HIS A 65 -6.67 19.78 -10.34
CA HIS A 65 -6.73 18.78 -11.42
C HIS A 65 -5.53 18.93 -12.35
N ASP A 66 -4.84 17.82 -12.61
CA ASP A 66 -3.83 17.71 -13.66
C ASP A 66 -4.44 16.93 -14.84
N PRO A 67 -4.36 17.44 -16.09
CA PRO A 67 -4.91 16.75 -17.26
C PRO A 67 -4.37 15.32 -17.50
N ALA A 68 -3.23 14.99 -16.92
CA ALA A 68 -2.66 13.65 -17.01
C ALA A 68 -3.25 12.66 -15.99
N GLU A 69 -4.06 13.13 -15.04
CA GLU A 69 -4.71 12.27 -14.03
C GLU A 69 -5.83 11.45 -14.65
N MET A 70 -5.98 10.22 -14.17
CA MET A 70 -6.94 9.24 -14.66
C MET A 70 -7.74 8.63 -13.51
N ASP A 71 -9.04 8.43 -13.71
CA ASP A 71 -9.93 7.79 -12.72
C ASP A 71 -9.55 6.33 -12.44
N ASP A 72 -8.97 5.66 -13.43
CA ASP A 72 -8.42 4.30 -13.31
C ASP A 72 -6.95 4.26 -13.73
N PRO A 73 -6.04 4.84 -12.92
CA PRO A 73 -4.64 5.08 -13.32
C PRO A 73 -3.83 3.81 -13.53
N ILE A 74 -4.33 2.68 -13.10
CA ILE A 74 -3.68 1.37 -13.28
C ILE A 74 -4.50 0.41 -14.16
N GLY A 75 -5.69 0.81 -14.67
CA GLY A 75 -6.53 0.01 -15.56
C GLY A 75 -7.16 -1.21 -14.90
N ASP A 76 -7.57 -1.10 -13.65
CA ASP A 76 -8.24 -2.19 -12.90
C ASP A 76 -9.61 -2.52 -13.50
N ASP A 77 -10.37 -1.51 -13.97
CA ASP A 77 -11.76 -1.67 -14.38
C ASP A 77 -11.89 -2.51 -15.64
N ALA A 78 -11.07 -2.23 -16.66
CA ALA A 78 -11.04 -3.00 -17.91
C ALA A 78 -10.60 -4.47 -17.71
N LYS A 79 -9.99 -4.78 -16.57
CA LYS A 79 -9.49 -6.12 -16.20
C LYS A 79 -10.31 -6.75 -15.08
N SER A 80 -11.50 -6.23 -14.78
CA SER A 80 -12.38 -6.72 -13.69
C SER A 80 -13.56 -7.51 -14.27
N PRO A 81 -13.44 -8.83 -14.47
CA PRO A 81 -14.52 -9.68 -14.98
C PRO A 81 -15.68 -9.82 -13.99
N LEU A 82 -15.43 -9.59 -12.71
CA LEU A 82 -16.41 -9.61 -11.62
C LEU A 82 -16.15 -8.44 -10.68
N LYS A 83 -17.21 -8.00 -9.98
CA LYS A 83 -17.08 -6.97 -8.96
C LYS A 83 -16.01 -7.37 -7.94
N GLY A 84 -15.04 -6.48 -7.73
CA GLY A 84 -13.97 -6.67 -6.76
C GLY A 84 -12.88 -7.66 -7.16
N LEU A 85 -12.94 -8.30 -8.33
CA LEU A 85 -11.89 -9.18 -8.84
C LEU A 85 -11.22 -8.54 -10.05
N VAL A 86 -9.89 -8.45 -10.04
CA VAL A 86 -9.07 -7.97 -11.16
C VAL A 86 -8.21 -9.12 -11.66
N HIS A 87 -8.28 -9.43 -12.96
CA HIS A 87 -7.52 -10.49 -13.62
C HIS A 87 -6.71 -9.92 -14.80
N ARG A 88 -5.56 -9.33 -14.49
CA ARG A 88 -4.67 -8.70 -15.48
C ARG A 88 -3.61 -9.66 -16.01
N TYR A 89 -3.16 -10.60 -15.19
CA TYR A 89 -2.05 -11.50 -15.47
C TYR A 89 -2.55 -12.94 -15.50
N PRO A 90 -2.04 -13.80 -16.39
CA PRO A 90 -2.59 -15.16 -16.58
C PRO A 90 -2.48 -16.04 -15.32
N ASP A 91 -1.49 -15.78 -14.46
CA ASP A 91 -1.13 -16.63 -13.32
C ASP A 91 -1.65 -16.12 -11.97
N ARG A 92 -2.29 -14.95 -11.92
CA ARG A 92 -2.74 -14.36 -10.65
C ARG A 92 -3.93 -13.43 -10.79
N VAL A 93 -4.70 -13.34 -9.71
CA VAL A 93 -5.81 -12.39 -9.58
C VAL A 93 -5.65 -11.55 -8.32
N LEU A 94 -6.29 -10.37 -8.33
CA LEU A 94 -6.42 -9.52 -7.14
C LEU A 94 -7.89 -9.43 -6.75
N ILE A 95 -8.21 -9.67 -5.47
CA ILE A 95 -9.55 -9.55 -4.91
C ILE A 95 -9.59 -8.36 -3.93
N LYS A 96 -10.47 -7.40 -4.20
CA LYS A 96 -10.72 -6.20 -3.37
C LYS A 96 -11.74 -6.53 -2.29
N LEU A 97 -11.30 -7.17 -1.17
CA LEU A 97 -12.17 -7.68 -0.11
C LEU A 97 -12.96 -6.61 0.64
N THR A 98 -12.36 -5.43 0.82
CA THR A 98 -12.92 -4.36 1.64
C THR A 98 -12.56 -3.00 1.06
N ALA A 99 -13.38 -2.00 1.30
CA ALA A 99 -13.10 -0.61 0.99
C ALA A 99 -12.60 0.18 2.22
N THR A 100 -12.47 -0.47 3.38
CA THR A 100 -12.05 0.17 4.63
C THR A 100 -10.55 0.08 4.80
N CYS A 101 -9.93 1.18 5.27
CA CYS A 101 -8.52 1.23 5.68
C CYS A 101 -8.38 1.65 7.15
N ALA A 102 -7.28 1.30 7.79
CA ALA A 102 -6.93 1.83 9.09
C ALA A 102 -6.59 3.33 9.02
N VAL A 103 -5.96 3.73 7.93
CA VAL A 103 -5.53 5.11 7.62
C VAL A 103 -5.80 5.39 6.13
N TYR A 104 -6.09 6.63 5.76
CA TYR A 104 -6.29 7.01 4.36
C TYR A 104 -5.08 7.81 3.85
N CYS A 105 -4.29 7.14 3.00
CA CYS A 105 -3.09 7.72 2.40
C CYS A 105 -3.46 8.77 1.35
N ARG A 106 -2.85 9.96 1.40
CA ARG A 106 -3.18 11.07 0.50
C ARG A 106 -2.73 10.85 -0.96
N PHE A 107 -1.83 9.91 -1.19
CA PHE A 107 -1.34 9.48 -2.50
C PHE A 107 -1.99 8.18 -3.01
N CYS A 108 -3.04 7.68 -2.35
CA CYS A 108 -3.67 6.41 -2.71
C CYS A 108 -4.33 6.49 -4.10
N PHE A 109 -3.94 5.61 -5.02
CA PHE A 109 -4.55 5.57 -6.36
C PHE A 109 -6.01 5.06 -6.35
N ARG A 110 -6.47 4.43 -5.26
CA ARG A 110 -7.87 4.03 -5.05
C ARG A 110 -8.62 4.98 -4.11
N ARG A 111 -8.12 6.20 -3.90
CA ARG A 111 -8.65 7.14 -2.91
C ARG A 111 -10.13 7.48 -3.09
N GLU A 112 -10.64 7.45 -4.32
CA GLU A 112 -12.06 7.68 -4.62
C GLU A 112 -12.94 6.44 -4.44
N ARG A 113 -12.33 5.26 -4.24
CA ARG A 113 -13.01 3.96 -4.14
C ARG A 113 -12.88 3.32 -2.75
N VAL A 114 -12.23 4.01 -1.82
CA VAL A 114 -12.05 3.56 -0.44
C VAL A 114 -12.51 4.63 0.53
N GLY A 115 -13.09 4.21 1.63
CA GLY A 115 -13.57 5.13 2.65
C GLY A 115 -14.96 4.78 3.17
N PRO A 116 -15.51 5.63 4.06
CA PRO A 116 -16.89 5.51 4.53
C PRO A 116 -17.86 5.53 3.35
N GLY A 117 -18.85 4.64 3.35
CA GLY A 117 -19.84 4.54 2.26
C GLY A 117 -19.39 3.72 1.06
N SER A 118 -18.11 3.41 0.89
CA SER A 118 -17.63 2.54 -0.20
C SER A 118 -17.98 1.08 0.07
N ALA A 119 -18.41 0.37 -0.98
CA ALA A 119 -18.86 -1.00 -0.85
C ALA A 119 -17.71 -2.00 -0.75
N SER A 120 -17.70 -2.78 0.33
CA SER A 120 -16.88 -4.00 0.44
C SER A 120 -17.57 -5.17 -0.26
N LEU A 121 -16.83 -6.23 -0.60
CA LEU A 121 -17.44 -7.45 -1.13
C LEU A 121 -18.39 -8.09 -0.11
N SER A 122 -19.57 -8.47 -0.57
CA SER A 122 -20.48 -9.37 0.15
C SER A 122 -19.94 -10.81 0.15
N ALA A 123 -20.51 -11.66 0.99
CA ALA A 123 -20.14 -13.07 1.04
C ALA A 123 -20.40 -13.79 -0.31
N SER A 124 -21.49 -13.48 -0.99
CA SER A 124 -21.84 -14.03 -2.30
C SER A 124 -20.90 -13.57 -3.41
N GLU A 125 -20.53 -12.28 -3.42
CA GLU A 125 -19.55 -11.74 -4.38
C GLU A 125 -18.15 -12.33 -4.17
N PHE A 126 -17.76 -12.56 -2.92
CA PHE A 126 -16.50 -13.25 -2.62
C PHE A 126 -16.55 -14.72 -3.05
N ALA A 127 -17.66 -15.43 -2.81
CA ALA A 127 -17.84 -16.80 -3.30
C ALA A 127 -17.75 -16.88 -4.82
N ALA A 128 -18.39 -15.97 -5.56
CA ALA A 128 -18.28 -15.90 -7.01
C ALA A 128 -16.83 -15.64 -7.50
N ALA A 129 -16.06 -14.82 -6.77
CA ALA A 129 -14.63 -14.62 -7.07
C ALA A 129 -13.82 -15.92 -6.85
N LEU A 130 -14.12 -16.69 -5.81
CA LEU A 130 -13.48 -17.99 -5.58
C LEU A 130 -13.84 -19.02 -6.67
N ASP A 131 -15.12 -19.06 -7.09
CA ASP A 131 -15.57 -19.94 -8.18
C ASP A 131 -14.87 -19.57 -9.50
N TYR A 132 -14.68 -18.27 -9.75
CA TYR A 132 -13.91 -17.81 -10.91
C TYR A 132 -12.46 -18.34 -10.88
N VAL A 133 -11.82 -18.37 -9.71
CA VAL A 133 -10.47 -18.92 -9.54
C VAL A 133 -10.48 -20.43 -9.73
N ARG A 134 -11.41 -21.16 -9.10
CA ARG A 134 -11.50 -22.65 -9.14
C ARG A 134 -11.50 -23.22 -10.55
N VAL A 135 -12.20 -22.57 -11.47
CA VAL A 135 -12.31 -23.05 -12.85
C VAL A 135 -11.15 -22.59 -13.76
N ARG A 136 -10.12 -21.98 -13.19
CA ARG A 136 -8.96 -21.45 -13.93
C ARG A 136 -7.63 -21.92 -13.33
N PRO A 137 -7.18 -23.13 -13.65
CA PRO A 137 -5.99 -23.74 -13.03
C PRO A 137 -4.67 -23.01 -13.37
N ALA A 138 -4.67 -22.09 -14.34
CA ALA A 138 -3.53 -21.24 -14.60
C ALA A 138 -3.28 -20.22 -13.48
N ILE A 139 -4.30 -19.86 -12.68
CA ILE A 139 -4.17 -18.94 -11.56
C ILE A 139 -3.47 -19.65 -10.41
N ARG A 140 -2.25 -19.25 -10.12
CA ARG A 140 -1.40 -19.80 -9.05
C ARG A 140 -1.33 -18.92 -7.82
N GLU A 141 -1.68 -17.64 -7.96
CA GLU A 141 -1.62 -16.66 -6.88
C GLU A 141 -2.93 -15.88 -6.75
N VAL A 142 -3.39 -15.72 -5.50
CA VAL A 142 -4.52 -14.84 -5.15
C VAL A 142 -3.99 -13.72 -4.27
N ILE A 143 -4.19 -12.48 -4.73
CA ILE A 143 -3.79 -11.26 -4.01
C ILE A 143 -5.02 -10.63 -3.36
N LEU A 144 -4.96 -10.39 -2.07
CA LEU A 144 -6.01 -9.73 -1.30
C LEU A 144 -5.64 -8.28 -1.03
N SER A 145 -6.53 -7.36 -1.42
CA SER A 145 -6.33 -5.91 -1.40
C SER A 145 -7.68 -5.18 -1.28
N GLY A 146 -7.81 -4.02 -1.90
CA GLY A 146 -8.98 -3.15 -1.89
C GLY A 146 -8.69 -1.87 -1.14
N GLY A 147 -9.31 -1.67 0.02
CA GLY A 147 -8.77 -0.88 1.11
C GLY A 147 -7.62 -1.66 1.77
N ASP A 148 -7.66 -1.84 3.07
CA ASP A 148 -6.67 -2.67 3.75
C ASP A 148 -7.34 -3.95 4.29
N PRO A 149 -7.12 -5.12 3.67
CA PRO A 149 -7.85 -6.34 4.01
C PRO A 149 -7.52 -6.88 5.41
N LEU A 150 -6.37 -6.53 6.01
CA LEU A 150 -6.07 -6.90 7.40
C LEU A 150 -6.78 -6.02 8.44
N THR A 151 -7.57 -5.03 8.02
CA THR A 151 -8.52 -4.33 8.90
C THR A 151 -9.76 -5.18 9.23
N LEU A 152 -9.98 -6.26 8.53
CA LEU A 152 -11.05 -7.22 8.83
C LEU A 152 -10.79 -7.93 10.16
N SER A 153 -11.85 -8.50 10.75
CA SER A 153 -11.68 -9.31 11.97
C SER A 153 -10.83 -10.56 11.70
N PRO A 154 -10.09 -11.07 12.69
CA PRO A 154 -9.31 -12.30 12.53
C PRO A 154 -10.13 -13.47 11.96
N ARG A 155 -11.40 -13.60 12.37
CA ARG A 155 -12.31 -14.62 11.82
C ARG A 155 -12.54 -14.45 10.31
N ARG A 156 -12.77 -13.22 9.83
CA ARG A 156 -12.95 -12.96 8.40
C ARG A 156 -11.68 -13.18 7.60
N VAL A 157 -10.52 -12.82 8.17
CA VAL A 157 -9.21 -13.09 7.58
C VAL A 157 -8.99 -14.59 7.46
N ALA A 158 -9.22 -15.37 8.55
CA ALA A 158 -9.09 -16.83 8.54
C ALA A 158 -10.00 -17.48 7.50
N ASN A 159 -11.29 -17.08 7.46
CA ASN A 159 -12.23 -17.62 6.48
C ASN A 159 -11.77 -17.38 5.04
N ALA A 160 -11.27 -16.17 4.74
CA ALA A 160 -10.76 -15.85 3.41
C ALA A 160 -9.48 -16.65 3.08
N THR A 161 -8.53 -16.73 4.03
CA THR A 161 -7.29 -17.49 3.87
C THR A 161 -7.59 -18.96 3.58
N GLN A 162 -8.43 -19.61 4.41
CA GLN A 162 -8.77 -21.01 4.30
C GLN A 162 -9.58 -21.33 3.03
N ALA A 163 -10.54 -20.47 2.66
CA ALA A 163 -11.32 -20.64 1.45
C ALA A 163 -10.48 -20.60 0.16
N ILE A 164 -9.42 -19.76 0.15
CA ILE A 164 -8.46 -19.72 -0.95
C ILE A 164 -7.49 -20.91 -0.88
N ALA A 165 -7.02 -21.27 0.31
CA ALA A 165 -6.12 -22.41 0.52
C ALA A 165 -6.74 -23.75 0.09
N ALA A 166 -8.07 -23.87 0.18
CA ALA A 166 -8.83 -25.04 -0.29
C ALA A 166 -8.89 -25.18 -1.83
N ILE A 167 -8.33 -24.23 -2.60
CA ILE A 167 -8.22 -24.34 -4.06
C ILE A 167 -6.88 -24.97 -4.40
N ASP A 168 -6.88 -26.20 -4.89
CA ASP A 168 -5.68 -27.05 -5.03
C ASP A 168 -4.55 -26.38 -5.82
N HIS A 169 -4.86 -25.79 -6.97
CA HIS A 169 -3.88 -25.22 -7.87
C HIS A 169 -3.34 -23.84 -7.41
N VAL A 170 -3.97 -23.18 -6.43
CA VAL A 170 -3.43 -21.94 -5.84
C VAL A 170 -2.25 -22.31 -4.95
N GLN A 171 -1.11 -21.67 -5.17
CA GLN A 171 0.14 -21.92 -4.46
C GLN A 171 0.45 -20.80 -3.47
N THR A 172 0.05 -19.56 -3.81
CA THR A 172 0.41 -18.38 -3.04
C THR A 172 -0.82 -17.52 -2.73
N ILE A 173 -0.92 -17.09 -1.47
CA ILE A 173 -1.90 -16.11 -1.00
C ILE A 173 -1.15 -14.87 -0.54
N ARG A 174 -1.37 -13.72 -1.19
CA ARG A 174 -0.68 -12.48 -0.84
C ARG A 174 -1.64 -11.43 -0.31
N TRP A 175 -1.33 -10.89 0.85
CA TRP A 175 -2.08 -9.83 1.52
C TRP A 175 -1.35 -8.50 1.41
N HIS A 176 -2.01 -7.49 0.84
CA HIS A 176 -1.48 -6.13 0.78
C HIS A 176 -2.03 -5.31 1.94
N THR A 177 -1.15 -4.78 2.79
CA THR A 177 -1.59 -4.09 4.00
C THR A 177 -0.61 -3.01 4.47
N ARG A 178 -1.15 -2.00 5.11
CA ARG A 178 -0.39 -1.02 5.90
C ARG A 178 -0.58 -1.24 7.41
N LEU A 179 -1.38 -2.22 7.82
CA LEU A 179 -1.76 -2.42 9.23
C LEU A 179 -0.57 -2.56 10.17
N PRO A 180 0.52 -3.31 9.86
CA PRO A 180 1.68 -3.44 10.76
C PRO A 180 2.33 -2.11 11.10
N VAL A 181 2.19 -1.11 10.24
CA VAL A 181 2.76 0.24 10.39
C VAL A 181 1.72 1.21 10.92
N ALA A 182 0.50 1.16 10.39
CA ALA A 182 -0.56 2.12 10.72
C ALA A 182 -1.24 1.83 12.05
N ALA A 183 -1.36 0.57 12.45
CA ALA A 183 -2.00 0.13 13.69
C ALA A 183 -1.37 -1.19 14.18
N PRO A 184 -0.09 -1.17 14.58
CA PRO A 184 0.67 -2.37 14.93
C PRO A 184 0.05 -3.17 16.08
N GLU A 185 -0.68 -2.54 16.99
CA GLU A 185 -1.42 -3.17 18.08
C GLU A 185 -2.53 -4.11 17.58
N ARG A 186 -3.05 -3.88 16.37
CA ARG A 186 -4.09 -4.71 15.76
C ARG A 186 -3.54 -5.99 15.11
N VAL A 187 -2.24 -6.07 14.88
CA VAL A 187 -1.58 -7.32 14.44
C VAL A 187 -1.42 -8.23 15.68
N THR A 188 -2.55 -8.72 16.17
CA THR A 188 -2.62 -9.60 17.34
C THR A 188 -2.14 -11.02 17.01
N PRO A 189 -1.86 -11.88 18.03
CA PRO A 189 -1.60 -13.30 17.78
C PRO A 189 -2.74 -13.99 17.04
N ALA A 190 -4.00 -13.62 17.30
CA ALA A 190 -5.17 -14.15 16.59
C ALA A 190 -5.18 -13.75 15.12
N LEU A 191 -4.83 -12.50 14.78
CA LEU A 191 -4.71 -12.08 13.38
C LEU A 191 -3.57 -12.80 12.67
N ALA A 192 -2.42 -12.97 13.32
CA ALA A 192 -1.29 -13.68 12.74
C ALA A 192 -1.62 -15.17 12.49
N HIS A 193 -2.38 -15.81 13.41
CA HIS A 193 -2.87 -17.19 13.23
C HIS A 193 -3.91 -17.27 12.09
N ALA A 194 -4.72 -16.25 11.88
CA ALA A 194 -5.73 -16.19 10.83
C ALA A 194 -5.14 -16.26 9.39
N LEU A 195 -3.84 -16.05 9.25
CA LEU A 195 -3.12 -16.16 7.98
C LEU A 195 -2.57 -17.57 7.73
N ASP A 196 -2.86 -18.54 8.60
CA ASP A 196 -2.45 -19.92 8.41
C ASP A 196 -3.21 -20.54 7.22
N ALA A 197 -2.47 -20.93 6.21
CA ALA A 197 -2.97 -21.54 4.97
C ALA A 197 -2.44 -22.97 4.75
N GLY A 198 -2.02 -23.65 5.83
CA GLY A 198 -1.42 -24.98 5.75
C GLY A 198 -0.11 -24.92 4.95
N GLU A 199 -0.01 -25.73 3.90
CA GLU A 199 1.20 -25.79 3.07
C GLU A 199 1.31 -24.69 2.01
N LYS A 200 0.29 -23.87 1.83
CA LYS A 200 0.33 -22.76 0.85
C LYS A 200 1.24 -21.65 1.34
N THR A 201 1.96 -21.03 0.41
CA THR A 201 2.80 -19.86 0.73
C THR A 201 1.93 -18.65 1.05
N VAL A 202 2.08 -18.08 2.24
CA VAL A 202 1.43 -16.82 2.59
C VAL A 202 2.46 -15.69 2.57
N VAL A 203 2.14 -14.65 1.81
CA VAL A 203 2.96 -13.44 1.69
C VAL A 203 2.16 -12.25 2.21
N VAL A 204 2.80 -11.40 3.01
CA VAL A 204 2.25 -10.09 3.40
C VAL A 204 3.14 -9.00 2.80
N ALA A 205 2.56 -8.18 1.93
CA ALA A 205 3.20 -7.01 1.38
C ALA A 205 2.91 -5.80 2.29
N VAL A 206 3.92 -5.42 3.06
CA VAL A 206 3.85 -4.33 4.05
C VAL A 206 4.10 -3.00 3.37
N HIS A 207 3.18 -2.05 3.53
CA HIS A 207 3.31 -0.71 2.96
C HIS A 207 3.86 0.26 4.01
N ALA A 208 5.00 0.89 3.70
CA ALA A 208 5.56 2.07 4.36
C ALA A 208 6.40 2.87 3.36
N ASN A 209 6.50 4.20 3.54
CA ASN A 209 7.22 5.08 2.63
C ASN A 209 8.35 5.86 3.32
N HIS A 210 8.44 5.79 4.65
CA HIS A 210 9.48 6.52 5.39
C HIS A 210 10.03 5.66 6.55
N PRO A 211 11.34 5.69 6.85
CA PRO A 211 11.93 4.85 7.89
C PRO A 211 11.34 5.07 9.29
N ARG A 212 10.84 6.28 9.60
CA ARG A 212 10.17 6.58 10.86
C ARG A 212 8.89 5.77 11.09
N GLU A 213 8.27 5.23 10.04
CA GLU A 213 7.09 4.38 10.15
C GLU A 213 7.41 2.98 10.70
N LEU A 214 8.66 2.51 10.55
CA LEU A 214 9.13 1.20 11.03
C LEU A 214 9.54 1.28 12.51
N THR A 215 8.62 1.74 13.36
CA THR A 215 8.80 1.83 14.83
C THR A 215 9.05 0.46 15.47
N ASP A 216 9.45 0.43 16.74
CA ASP A 216 9.59 -0.82 17.51
C ASP A 216 8.28 -1.62 17.53
N ALA A 217 7.14 -0.93 17.65
CA ALA A 217 5.81 -1.56 17.61
C ALA A 217 5.52 -2.16 16.23
N ALA A 218 5.84 -1.44 15.14
CA ALA A 218 5.70 -1.95 13.77
C ALA A 218 6.62 -3.15 13.52
N ARG A 219 7.88 -3.08 13.98
CA ARG A 219 8.83 -4.21 13.91
C ARG A 219 8.34 -5.42 14.71
N ALA A 220 7.75 -5.21 15.89
CA ALA A 220 7.17 -6.29 16.68
C ALA A 220 5.95 -6.92 15.99
N ALA A 221 5.11 -6.12 15.31
CA ALA A 221 4.00 -6.60 14.51
C ALA A 221 4.50 -7.46 13.31
N CYS A 222 5.51 -7.00 12.58
CA CYS A 222 6.13 -7.77 11.51
C CYS A 222 6.74 -9.08 12.02
N ARG A 223 7.48 -9.05 13.14
CA ARG A 223 8.02 -10.29 13.76
C ARG A 223 6.91 -11.29 14.11
N ARG A 224 5.77 -10.83 14.60
CA ARG A 224 4.63 -11.69 14.95
C ARG A 224 4.07 -12.43 13.74
N LEU A 225 3.99 -11.77 12.59
CA LEU A 225 3.61 -12.40 11.33
C LEU A 225 4.68 -13.41 10.86
N ASN A 226 5.93 -12.98 10.85
CA ASN A 226 7.05 -13.82 10.41
C ASN A 226 7.23 -15.10 11.26
N GLN A 227 6.97 -15.03 12.59
CA GLN A 227 6.99 -16.20 13.48
C GLN A 227 5.92 -17.26 13.15
N ARG A 228 4.94 -16.93 12.31
CA ARG A 228 3.92 -17.86 11.78
C ARG A 228 4.27 -18.37 10.38
N GLY A 229 5.50 -18.22 9.94
CA GLY A 229 5.92 -18.65 8.61
C GLY A 229 5.48 -17.73 7.47
N VAL A 230 4.87 -16.57 7.78
CA VAL A 230 4.45 -15.59 6.76
C VAL A 230 5.69 -14.91 6.17
N MET A 231 5.82 -14.95 4.86
CA MET A 231 6.85 -14.23 4.12
C MET A 231 6.48 -12.74 4.08
N LEU A 232 7.41 -11.87 4.48
CA LEU A 232 7.18 -10.42 4.45
C LEU A 232 7.99 -9.77 3.32
N VAL A 233 7.27 -9.01 2.49
CA VAL A 233 7.86 -8.17 1.44
C VAL A 233 7.38 -6.74 1.59
N SER A 234 8.13 -5.75 1.09
CA SER A 234 7.72 -4.35 1.16
C SER A 234 7.03 -3.90 -0.12
N GLN A 235 6.10 -2.97 0.05
CA GLN A 235 5.62 -2.08 -1.02
C GLN A 235 5.78 -0.64 -0.54
N SER A 236 6.41 0.19 -1.37
CA SER A 236 6.58 1.62 -1.13
C SER A 236 6.23 2.39 -2.39
N VAL A 237 5.89 3.65 -2.24
CA VAL A 237 5.70 4.58 -3.36
C VAL A 237 6.77 5.66 -3.26
N LEU A 238 7.41 6.00 -4.38
CA LEU A 238 8.32 7.14 -4.46
C LEU A 238 7.50 8.43 -4.48
N LEU A 239 7.63 9.24 -3.43
CA LEU A 239 6.81 10.42 -3.17
C LEU A 239 7.67 11.65 -2.96
N LYS A 240 7.37 12.71 -3.72
CA LYS A 240 8.02 14.02 -3.61
C LYS A 240 7.87 14.60 -2.21
N GLY A 241 9.01 14.93 -1.58
CA GLY A 241 9.08 15.50 -0.23
C GLY A 241 8.73 14.52 0.90
N VAL A 242 8.77 13.21 0.64
CA VAL A 242 8.63 12.14 1.64
C VAL A 242 9.86 11.23 1.65
N ASN A 243 10.23 10.70 0.48
CA ASN A 243 11.34 9.77 0.33
C ASN A 243 12.06 9.93 -1.02
N ASP A 244 12.03 11.12 -1.59
CA ASP A 244 12.62 11.41 -2.91
C ASP A 244 14.09 11.86 -2.82
N ASP A 245 14.80 11.33 -1.84
CA ASP A 245 16.25 11.44 -1.65
C ASP A 245 16.89 10.07 -1.31
N ALA A 246 18.18 9.95 -1.60
CA ALA A 246 18.87 8.66 -1.49
C ALA A 246 19.07 8.21 -0.04
N GLU A 247 19.24 9.13 0.90
CA GLU A 247 19.51 8.82 2.32
C GLU A 247 18.24 8.28 2.98
N THR A 248 17.10 8.93 2.75
CA THR A 248 15.79 8.48 3.25
C THR A 248 15.42 7.12 2.67
N LEU A 249 15.62 6.89 1.37
CA LEU A 249 15.35 5.60 0.74
C LEU A 249 16.28 4.51 1.27
N GLU A 250 17.58 4.78 1.41
CA GLU A 250 18.53 3.84 2.03
C GLU A 250 18.09 3.47 3.44
N ALA A 251 17.78 4.46 4.27
CA ALA A 251 17.33 4.25 5.64
C ALA A 251 16.03 3.43 5.69
N LEU A 252 15.09 3.67 4.77
CA LEU A 252 13.84 2.91 4.65
C LEU A 252 14.10 1.44 4.31
N MET A 253 14.95 1.17 3.32
CA MET A 253 15.27 -0.20 2.90
C MET A 253 15.99 -0.97 4.02
N ARG A 254 16.93 -0.32 4.73
CA ARG A 254 17.56 -0.89 5.92
C ARG A 254 16.56 -1.17 7.05
N ALA A 255 15.62 -0.24 7.29
CA ALA A 255 14.58 -0.40 8.30
C ALA A 255 13.64 -1.58 7.98
N PHE A 256 13.30 -1.80 6.70
CA PHE A 256 12.56 -2.99 6.28
C PHE A 256 13.31 -4.28 6.60
N LEU A 257 14.59 -4.38 6.23
CA LEU A 257 15.40 -5.57 6.53
C LEU A 257 15.49 -5.82 8.05
N ALA A 258 15.69 -4.76 8.85
CA ALA A 258 15.70 -4.87 10.32
C ALA A 258 14.35 -5.36 10.88
N ALA A 259 13.23 -5.10 10.17
CA ALA A 259 11.92 -5.63 10.48
C ALA A 259 11.66 -7.04 9.89
N ARG A 260 12.66 -7.68 9.25
CA ARG A 260 12.55 -8.94 8.50
C ARG A 260 11.56 -8.87 7.33
N VAL A 261 11.45 -7.70 6.72
CA VAL A 261 10.66 -7.44 5.51
C VAL A 261 11.63 -7.28 4.35
N LYS A 262 11.51 -8.14 3.32
CA LYS A 262 12.35 -8.04 2.11
C LYS A 262 11.89 -6.85 1.27
N PRO A 263 12.73 -5.83 0.99
CA PRO A 263 12.42 -4.81 -0.01
C PRO A 263 12.03 -5.45 -1.34
N TYR A 264 10.80 -5.13 -1.83
CA TYR A 264 10.28 -5.79 -3.02
C TYR A 264 9.95 -4.77 -4.11
N TYR A 265 8.95 -3.90 -3.90
CA TYR A 265 8.61 -2.87 -4.87
C TYR A 265 8.76 -1.45 -4.30
N LEU A 266 9.36 -0.58 -5.11
CA LEU A 266 9.22 0.86 -5.04
C LEU A 266 8.38 1.28 -6.25
N HIS A 267 7.12 1.66 -6.05
CA HIS A 267 6.25 2.11 -7.13
C HIS A 267 6.54 3.57 -7.48
N HIS A 268 6.53 3.88 -8.75
CA HIS A 268 6.33 5.26 -9.19
C HIS A 268 4.92 5.69 -8.82
N CYS A 269 4.72 6.94 -8.37
CA CYS A 269 3.39 7.40 -7.96
C CYS A 269 2.44 7.41 -9.16
N ASP A 270 1.27 6.78 -8.99
CA ASP A 270 0.24 6.69 -10.03
C ASP A 270 -0.43 8.07 -10.27
N LEU A 271 -0.92 8.29 -11.48
CA LEU A 271 -1.65 9.50 -11.89
C LEU A 271 -3.13 9.42 -11.48
N ALA A 272 -3.39 9.20 -10.20
CA ALA A 272 -4.74 9.26 -9.65
C ALA A 272 -5.19 10.71 -9.45
N PRO A 273 -6.52 11.00 -9.48
CA PRO A 273 -7.03 12.34 -9.25
C PRO A 273 -6.51 12.96 -7.95
N GLY A 274 -5.94 14.16 -8.03
CA GLY A 274 -5.33 14.89 -6.91
C GLY A 274 -4.03 14.31 -6.37
N ALA A 275 -3.35 13.42 -7.12
CA ALA A 275 -2.08 12.82 -6.69
C ALA A 275 -0.86 13.32 -7.46
N SER A 276 -1.01 14.15 -8.48
CA SER A 276 0.09 14.60 -9.36
C SER A 276 1.18 15.34 -8.61
N HIS A 277 0.84 16.10 -7.58
CA HIS A 277 1.80 16.84 -6.74
C HIS A 277 2.78 15.94 -5.97
N TRP A 278 2.51 14.62 -5.87
CA TRP A 278 3.39 13.61 -5.27
C TRP A 278 4.41 13.04 -6.25
N ARG A 279 4.22 13.24 -7.55
CA ARG A 279 5.08 12.60 -8.53
C ARG A 279 6.49 13.18 -8.52
N VAL A 280 7.44 12.28 -8.67
CA VAL A 280 8.85 12.55 -8.87
C VAL A 280 9.16 12.30 -10.35
N PRO A 281 9.95 13.11 -11.05
CA PRO A 281 10.38 12.78 -12.42
C PRO A 281 11.02 11.39 -12.50
N ILE A 282 10.74 10.64 -13.57
CA ILE A 282 11.26 9.26 -13.76
C ILE A 282 12.78 9.24 -13.70
N GLU A 283 13.43 10.22 -14.31
CA GLU A 283 14.89 10.37 -14.37
C GLU A 283 15.50 10.54 -12.96
N LYS A 284 14.81 11.30 -12.08
CA LYS A 284 15.20 11.43 -10.67
C LYS A 284 15.05 10.08 -9.96
N GLY A 285 13.95 9.35 -10.20
CA GLY A 285 13.75 8.01 -9.65
C GLY A 285 14.84 7.03 -10.08
N GLN A 286 15.21 7.04 -11.35
CA GLN A 286 16.31 6.24 -11.89
C GLN A 286 17.65 6.61 -11.22
N ALA A 287 17.94 7.89 -11.06
CA ALA A 287 19.16 8.37 -10.39
C ALA A 287 19.21 7.91 -8.92
N LEU A 288 18.09 7.96 -8.22
CA LEU A 288 17.96 7.43 -6.86
C LEU A 288 18.24 5.93 -6.81
N MET A 289 17.72 5.15 -7.74
CA MET A 289 17.98 3.71 -7.80
C MET A 289 19.44 3.38 -8.08
N ARG A 290 20.13 4.17 -8.94
CA ARG A 290 21.58 4.05 -9.13
C ARG A 290 22.35 4.35 -7.83
N SER A 291 22.00 5.44 -7.15
CA SER A 291 22.62 5.80 -5.87
C SER A 291 22.43 4.71 -4.81
N LEU A 292 21.20 4.13 -4.70
CA LEU A 292 20.93 3.05 -3.76
C LEU A 292 21.76 1.79 -4.07
N ARG A 293 21.97 1.45 -5.34
CA ARG A 293 22.74 0.29 -5.76
C ARG A 293 24.19 0.37 -5.32
N ALA A 294 24.76 1.56 -5.26
CA ALA A 294 26.09 1.79 -4.74
C ALA A 294 26.20 1.70 -3.20
N ARG A 295 25.06 1.79 -2.49
CA ARG A 295 25.01 1.88 -1.01
C ARG A 295 24.46 0.62 -0.34
N LEU A 296 23.68 -0.18 -1.05
CA LEU A 296 22.92 -1.31 -0.51
C LEU A 296 23.30 -2.62 -1.17
N SER A 297 23.27 -3.70 -0.39
CA SER A 297 23.35 -5.04 -0.95
C SER A 297 22.09 -5.36 -1.77
N GLY A 298 22.18 -6.33 -2.68
CA GLY A 298 21.04 -6.79 -3.49
C GLY A 298 19.83 -7.23 -2.66
N LEU A 299 20.03 -7.73 -1.42
CA LEU A 299 18.95 -8.07 -0.52
C LEU A 299 18.09 -6.84 -0.12
N ALA A 300 18.70 -5.67 -0.05
CA ALA A 300 18.04 -4.43 0.32
C ALA A 300 17.47 -3.66 -0.88
N MET A 301 17.77 -4.07 -2.12
CA MET A 301 17.30 -3.37 -3.31
C MET A 301 15.85 -3.74 -3.63
N PRO A 302 14.95 -2.74 -3.77
CA PRO A 302 13.62 -2.93 -4.35
C PRO A 302 13.70 -2.89 -5.89
N ALA A 303 12.69 -3.47 -6.57
CA ALA A 303 12.45 -3.19 -7.98
C ALA A 303 11.65 -1.88 -8.10
N TYR A 304 12.13 -0.93 -8.92
CA TYR A 304 11.41 0.31 -9.20
C TYR A 304 10.43 0.08 -10.34
N MET A 305 9.14 0.30 -10.11
CA MET A 305 8.06 -0.14 -10.98
C MET A 305 7.13 1.02 -11.36
N LEU A 306 6.69 1.03 -12.61
CA LEU A 306 5.61 1.86 -13.12
C LEU A 306 4.41 0.97 -13.46
N ASP A 307 3.22 1.35 -13.03
CA ASP A 307 1.97 0.74 -13.49
C ASP A 307 1.47 1.48 -14.74
N LEU A 308 1.26 0.73 -15.82
CA LEU A 308 0.65 1.26 -17.04
C LEU A 308 -0.80 0.78 -17.11
N PRO A 309 -1.79 1.67 -17.28
CA PRO A 309 -3.20 1.27 -17.35
C PRO A 309 -3.49 0.36 -18.54
N GLU A 310 -2.78 0.56 -19.63
CA GLU A 310 -2.87 -0.23 -20.86
C GLU A 310 -1.67 -1.17 -21.02
N GLY A 311 -1.83 -2.25 -21.77
CA GLY A 311 -0.74 -3.14 -22.16
C GLY A 311 -0.24 -4.05 -21.05
N HIS A 312 1.06 -3.98 -20.74
CA HIS A 312 1.76 -4.96 -19.90
C HIS A 312 1.58 -4.77 -18.38
N GLY A 313 0.82 -3.77 -17.90
CA GLY A 313 0.62 -3.49 -16.48
C GLY A 313 1.89 -2.98 -15.81
N LYS A 314 2.43 -3.71 -14.82
CA LYS A 314 3.66 -3.31 -14.11
C LYS A 314 4.90 -3.53 -14.97
N VAL A 315 5.61 -2.44 -15.24
CA VAL A 315 6.88 -2.47 -15.95
C VAL A 315 8.02 -1.98 -15.06
N PRO A 316 9.20 -2.61 -15.08
CA PRO A 316 10.35 -2.13 -14.35
C PRO A 316 10.88 -0.85 -15.01
N ILE A 317 11.13 0.17 -14.21
CA ILE A 317 11.85 1.36 -14.64
C ILE A 317 13.34 1.07 -14.49
N ALA A 318 13.99 0.74 -15.61
CA ALA A 318 15.40 0.42 -15.61
C ALA A 318 16.25 1.65 -15.23
N ALA A 319 17.17 1.46 -14.30
CA ALA A 319 18.29 2.37 -14.06
C ALA A 319 19.54 1.75 -14.72
N SER A 320 19.57 1.74 -16.06
CA SER A 320 20.69 1.13 -16.76
C SER A 320 21.93 2.04 -16.73
N ASP A 321 23.00 1.53 -16.16
CA ASP A 321 24.35 2.12 -16.30
C ASP A 321 25.15 1.44 -17.43
N VAL A 322 24.52 0.48 -18.10
CA VAL A 322 25.16 -0.26 -19.21
C VAL A 322 24.94 0.54 -20.48
N ARG A 323 26.04 1.04 -21.06
CA ARG A 323 26.02 1.49 -22.47
C ARG A 323 25.92 0.26 -23.36
N ALA A 324 25.17 0.37 -24.46
CA ALA A 324 24.95 -0.74 -25.40
C ALA A 324 26.27 -1.32 -25.98
N ASP A 325 27.35 -0.55 -25.91
CA ASP A 325 28.64 -0.84 -26.58
C ASP A 325 29.74 -1.35 -25.61
N GLY A 326 29.38 -1.82 -24.42
CA GLY A 326 30.36 -2.35 -23.43
C GLY A 326 31.15 -1.25 -22.71
N PRO A 327 32.16 -1.66 -21.85
CA PRO A 327 32.97 -0.70 -21.14
C PRO A 327 33.83 0.11 -22.07
#